data_dc0f54392b75c962bf89cc74e91ca035
#
_entry.id   dc0f54392b75c962bf89cc74e91ca035
#
_cell.length_a   1.000
_cell.length_b   1.000
_cell.length_c   1.000
_cell.angle_alpha   90.00
_cell.angle_beta   90.00
_cell.angle_gamma   90.00
#
_symmetry.space_group_name_H-M   'P 1'
#
loop_
_entity.id
_entity.type
_entity.pdbx_description
1 polymer ?
#
loop_
_entity_poly.entity_id
_entity_poly.type
_entity_poly.pdbx_seq_one_letter_code
_entity_poly.pdbx_strand_id
1 'polypeptide(L)'
;MLKVLSGGAAQGLAEALADGIQAATGETLTGDFGPVGGMRDRIITGEAADFVILSRKLVEDLAAGGHVVPETITDIGDVATGVALRATDPVASCSTAGELRALLIASDGIFFPDPLAATAGIHFTRVLRELGIAETIAARLKTFPGGIPAMKAMGDSALTHPVGCTQVTEILRIKSVQLIGLLPAGLDLVTTYTAAVTTSAANPQAAAKVIALMAAPDAAKTRRAIGFAS
;
A
#
# COMPACT_ATOMS: atom_id res chain seq x y z
N MET A 1 -22.34 -7.39 7.70
CA MET A 1 -21.04 -6.69 7.53
C MET A 1 -20.11 -7.60 6.76
N LEU A 2 -19.42 -7.08 5.76
CA LEU A 2 -18.38 -7.79 5.01
C LEU A 2 -17.02 -7.52 5.62
N LYS A 3 -16.23 -8.57 5.82
CA LYS A 3 -14.88 -8.47 6.36
C LYS A 3 -13.83 -8.57 5.25
N VAL A 4 -12.91 -7.59 5.18
CA VAL A 4 -11.76 -7.60 4.27
C VAL A 4 -10.43 -7.69 5.02
N LEU A 5 -9.48 -8.46 4.51
CA LEU A 5 -8.07 -8.38 4.88
C LEU A 5 -7.29 -7.80 3.69
N SER A 6 -6.69 -6.63 3.89
CA SER A 6 -6.20 -5.82 2.77
C SER A 6 -4.82 -5.23 3.01
N GLY A 7 -4.10 -5.01 1.92
CA GLY A 7 -2.97 -4.09 1.92
C GLY A 7 -3.38 -2.67 2.28
N GLY A 8 -2.54 -1.95 3.04
CA GLY A 8 -2.79 -0.58 3.46
C GLY A 8 -3.06 0.38 2.29
N ALA A 9 -2.46 0.11 1.13
CA ALA A 9 -2.64 0.92 -0.07
C ALA A 9 -4.09 1.01 -0.58
N ALA A 10 -4.94 0.00 -0.32
CA ALA A 10 -6.34 -0.01 -0.76
C ALA A 10 -7.31 0.59 0.29
N GLN A 11 -6.84 0.95 1.48
CA GLN A 11 -7.70 1.47 2.55
C GLN A 11 -8.47 2.74 2.12
N GLY A 12 -7.79 3.68 1.49
CA GLY A 12 -8.42 4.91 1.00
C GLY A 12 -9.53 4.66 -0.01
N LEU A 13 -9.40 3.62 -0.85
CA LEU A 13 -10.44 3.23 -1.81
C LEU A 13 -11.67 2.64 -1.11
N ALA A 14 -11.44 1.74 -0.15
CA ALA A 14 -12.51 1.13 0.62
C ALA A 14 -13.36 2.18 1.35
N GLU A 15 -12.71 3.17 1.94
CA GLU A 15 -13.38 4.27 2.63
C GLU A 15 -14.11 5.23 1.67
N ALA A 16 -13.48 5.59 0.55
CA ALA A 16 -14.08 6.47 -0.45
C ALA A 16 -15.32 5.86 -1.14
N LEU A 17 -15.41 4.55 -1.19
CA LEU A 17 -16.53 3.82 -1.80
C LEU A 17 -17.53 3.27 -0.78
N ALA A 18 -17.41 3.59 0.52
CA ALA A 18 -18.23 3.01 1.59
C ALA A 18 -19.74 3.15 1.35
N ASP A 19 -20.21 4.34 0.97
CA ASP A 19 -21.63 4.59 0.68
C ASP A 19 -22.12 3.80 -0.53
N GLY A 20 -21.29 3.72 -1.59
CA GLY A 20 -21.59 2.93 -2.79
C GLY A 20 -21.64 1.43 -2.49
N ILE A 21 -20.75 0.94 -1.63
CA ILE A 21 -20.74 -0.46 -1.16
C ILE A 21 -22.04 -0.77 -0.42
N GLN A 22 -22.42 0.08 0.52
CA GLN A 22 -23.66 -0.11 1.28
C GLN A 22 -24.88 -0.03 0.38
N ALA A 23 -24.96 0.88 -0.56
CA ALA A 23 -26.07 0.99 -1.50
C ALA A 23 -26.17 -0.24 -2.42
N ALA A 24 -25.04 -0.81 -2.88
CA ALA A 24 -25.01 -1.93 -3.81
C ALA A 24 -25.25 -3.30 -3.14
N THR A 25 -24.89 -3.44 -1.85
CA THR A 25 -24.87 -4.74 -1.17
C THR A 25 -25.79 -4.81 0.05
N GLY A 26 -26.22 -3.66 0.60
CA GLY A 26 -26.88 -3.58 1.91
C GLY A 26 -25.93 -3.79 3.09
N GLU A 27 -24.62 -3.96 2.83
CA GLU A 27 -23.62 -4.31 3.82
C GLU A 27 -22.63 -3.17 4.05
N THR A 28 -22.16 -3.01 5.29
CA THR A 28 -21.01 -2.17 5.60
C THR A 28 -19.73 -2.99 5.52
N LEU A 29 -18.64 -2.33 5.11
CA LEU A 29 -17.32 -2.95 5.06
C LEU A 29 -16.61 -2.76 6.40
N THR A 30 -16.04 -3.85 6.91
CA THR A 30 -15.14 -3.86 8.06
C THR A 30 -13.89 -4.62 7.69
N GLY A 31 -12.77 -4.41 8.36
CA GLY A 31 -11.56 -5.19 8.10
C GLY A 31 -10.28 -4.52 8.54
N ASP A 32 -9.21 -5.22 8.30
CA ASP A 32 -7.87 -4.80 8.67
C ASP A 32 -7.05 -4.45 7.42
N PHE A 33 -6.31 -3.36 7.54
CA PHE A 33 -5.45 -2.83 6.48
C PHE A 33 -4.01 -2.75 6.99
N GLY A 34 -3.09 -3.44 6.30
CA GLY A 34 -1.71 -3.52 6.76
C GLY A 34 -0.76 -4.16 5.74
N PRO A 35 0.39 -4.70 6.18
CA PRO A 35 1.33 -5.38 5.29
C PRO A 35 0.68 -6.56 4.58
N VAL A 36 0.78 -6.59 3.26
CA VAL A 36 0.13 -7.62 2.44
C VAL A 36 0.55 -9.05 2.81
N GLY A 37 1.83 -9.25 3.20
CA GLY A 37 2.33 -10.54 3.66
C GLY A 37 1.64 -11.00 4.94
N GLY A 38 1.49 -10.11 5.92
CA GLY A 38 0.79 -10.42 7.16
C GLY A 38 -0.70 -10.73 6.94
N MET A 39 -1.36 -10.02 6.02
CA MET A 39 -2.76 -10.31 5.68
C MET A 39 -2.91 -11.67 4.98
N ARG A 40 -1.99 -12.02 4.07
CA ARG A 40 -1.93 -13.37 3.47
C ARG A 40 -1.78 -14.45 4.55
N ASP A 41 -0.86 -14.27 5.49
CA ASP A 41 -0.57 -15.27 6.51
C ASP A 41 -1.77 -15.51 7.43
N ARG A 42 -2.55 -14.47 7.74
CA ARG A 42 -3.81 -14.58 8.48
C ARG A 42 -4.84 -15.44 7.74
N ILE A 43 -4.97 -15.28 6.40
CA ILE A 43 -5.84 -16.15 5.60
C ILE A 43 -5.35 -17.60 5.62
N ILE A 44 -4.05 -17.84 5.43
CA ILE A 44 -3.48 -19.19 5.44
C ILE A 44 -3.67 -19.87 6.80
N THR A 45 -3.61 -19.11 7.90
CA THR A 45 -3.84 -19.63 9.26
C THR A 45 -5.32 -19.79 9.63
N GLY A 46 -6.24 -19.54 8.67
CA GLY A 46 -7.67 -19.81 8.83
C GLY A 46 -8.49 -18.65 9.38
N GLU A 47 -7.97 -17.43 9.39
CA GLU A 47 -8.78 -16.28 9.76
C GLU A 47 -9.85 -16.02 8.70
N ALA A 48 -11.11 -15.98 9.14
CA ALA A 48 -12.25 -15.75 8.26
C ALA A 48 -12.28 -14.29 7.76
N ALA A 49 -12.44 -14.15 6.44
CA ALA A 49 -12.72 -12.90 5.77
C ALA A 49 -13.58 -13.17 4.54
N ASP A 50 -14.35 -12.18 4.06
CA ASP A 50 -15.17 -12.36 2.87
C ASP A 50 -14.35 -12.19 1.58
N PHE A 51 -13.39 -11.29 1.59
CA PHE A 51 -12.46 -11.09 0.48
C PHE A 51 -11.12 -10.52 0.93
N VAL A 52 -10.15 -10.59 0.05
CA VAL A 52 -8.82 -10.00 0.24
C VAL A 52 -8.54 -8.95 -0.84
N ILE A 53 -7.66 -7.97 -0.51
CA ILE A 53 -7.03 -7.07 -1.50
C ILE A 53 -5.53 -7.05 -1.21
N LEU A 54 -4.75 -7.75 -2.01
CA LEU A 54 -3.30 -7.91 -1.82
C LEU A 54 -2.58 -7.61 -3.14
N SER A 55 -1.25 -7.76 -3.18
CA SER A 55 -0.55 -7.77 -4.46
C SER A 55 -0.95 -8.99 -5.29
N ARG A 56 -0.98 -8.85 -6.63
CA ARG A 56 -1.39 -9.91 -7.57
C ARG A 56 -0.73 -11.26 -7.24
N LYS A 57 0.59 -11.27 -7.07
CA LYS A 57 1.33 -12.49 -6.75
C LYS A 57 0.80 -13.21 -5.50
N LEU A 58 0.48 -12.45 -4.43
CA LEU A 58 -0.02 -13.05 -3.20
C LEU A 58 -1.45 -13.59 -3.37
N VAL A 59 -2.29 -12.95 -4.17
CA VAL A 59 -3.64 -13.47 -4.49
C VAL A 59 -3.53 -14.76 -5.33
N GLU A 60 -2.63 -14.81 -6.31
CA GLU A 60 -2.36 -16.02 -7.09
C GLU A 60 -1.85 -17.17 -6.21
N ASP A 61 -0.96 -16.88 -5.25
CA ASP A 61 -0.48 -17.88 -4.29
C ASP A 61 -1.60 -18.39 -3.38
N LEU A 62 -2.50 -17.51 -2.91
CA LEU A 62 -3.70 -17.90 -2.16
C LEU A 62 -4.66 -18.76 -2.99
N ALA A 63 -4.81 -18.47 -4.29
CA ALA A 63 -5.62 -19.27 -5.20
C ALA A 63 -5.02 -20.67 -5.40
N ALA A 64 -3.71 -20.75 -5.61
CA ALA A 64 -2.99 -22.03 -5.71
C ALA A 64 -3.11 -22.87 -4.43
N GLY A 65 -3.18 -22.21 -3.26
CA GLY A 65 -3.39 -22.83 -1.95
C GLY A 65 -4.88 -23.14 -1.61
N GLY A 66 -5.83 -22.79 -2.49
CA GLY A 66 -7.27 -23.04 -2.26
C GLY A 66 -7.93 -22.11 -1.24
N HIS A 67 -7.31 -20.97 -0.95
CA HIS A 67 -7.80 -19.99 0.05
C HIS A 67 -8.72 -18.92 -0.54
N VAL A 68 -8.69 -18.71 -1.84
CA VAL A 68 -9.59 -17.79 -2.56
C VAL A 68 -10.21 -18.49 -3.76
N VAL A 69 -11.32 -17.96 -4.23
CA VAL A 69 -12.08 -18.46 -5.40
C VAL A 69 -11.43 -17.89 -6.67
N PRO A 70 -10.77 -18.72 -7.51
CA PRO A 70 -9.95 -18.22 -8.64
C PRO A 70 -10.73 -17.37 -9.63
N GLU A 71 -11.99 -17.69 -9.88
CA GLU A 71 -12.85 -16.99 -10.84
C GLU A 71 -13.22 -15.58 -10.41
N THR A 72 -12.95 -15.22 -9.16
CA THR A 72 -13.23 -13.90 -8.59
C THR A 72 -12.01 -12.98 -8.58
N ILE A 73 -10.85 -13.48 -9.01
CA ILE A 73 -9.61 -12.68 -9.04
C ILE A 73 -9.79 -11.50 -10.00
N THR A 74 -9.65 -10.30 -9.45
CA THR A 74 -9.89 -9.06 -10.19
C THR A 74 -8.86 -7.99 -9.79
N ASP A 75 -8.21 -7.38 -10.77
CA ASP A 75 -7.31 -6.27 -10.50
C ASP A 75 -8.10 -5.01 -10.16
N ILE A 76 -7.70 -4.39 -9.07
CA ILE A 76 -8.25 -3.11 -8.62
C ILE A 76 -7.50 -1.96 -9.29
N GLY A 77 -6.18 -2.09 -9.43
CA GLY A 77 -5.33 -1.10 -10.10
C GLY A 77 -3.90 -1.10 -9.58
N ASP A 78 -3.09 -0.30 -10.23
CA ASP A 78 -1.67 -0.19 -9.97
C ASP A 78 -1.35 0.94 -8.99
N VAL A 79 -0.40 0.73 -8.09
CA VAL A 79 0.11 1.74 -7.18
C VAL A 79 1.62 1.79 -7.27
N ALA A 80 2.15 2.97 -7.55
CA ALA A 80 3.59 3.21 -7.56
C ALA A 80 4.12 3.45 -6.14
N THR A 81 5.40 3.19 -5.94
CA THR A 81 6.13 3.57 -4.73
C THR A 81 6.69 4.98 -4.89
N GLY A 82 6.48 5.82 -3.90
CA GLY A 82 6.86 7.22 -3.90
C GLY A 82 7.73 7.62 -2.72
N VAL A 83 8.31 8.80 -2.83
CA VAL A 83 9.13 9.47 -1.81
C VAL A 83 8.35 10.65 -1.24
N ALA A 84 8.38 10.80 0.07
CA ALA A 84 7.66 11.85 0.79
C ALA A 84 8.56 12.65 1.71
N LEU A 85 8.20 13.91 1.89
CA LEU A 85 8.71 14.82 2.94
C LEU A 85 7.53 15.28 3.81
N ARG A 86 7.80 15.96 4.93
CA ARG A 86 6.74 16.65 5.65
C ARG A 86 6.12 17.73 4.75
N ALA A 87 4.83 17.97 4.92
CA ALA A 87 4.11 18.97 4.12
C ALA A 87 4.67 20.41 4.30
N THR A 88 5.37 20.67 5.39
CA THR A 88 6.00 21.96 5.72
C THR A 88 7.44 22.11 5.22
N ASP A 89 8.05 21.00 4.78
CA ASP A 89 9.45 21.01 4.33
C ASP A 89 9.56 21.48 2.87
N PRO A 90 10.65 22.14 2.48
CA PRO A 90 10.87 22.49 1.08
C PRO A 90 10.90 21.25 0.18
N VAL A 91 10.29 21.37 -0.99
CA VAL A 91 10.31 20.28 -1.99
C VAL A 91 11.74 20.05 -2.46
N ALA A 92 12.17 18.79 -2.46
CA ALA A 92 13.45 18.34 -2.99
C ALA A 92 13.24 17.45 -4.21
N SER A 93 14.23 17.38 -5.10
CA SER A 93 14.18 16.45 -6.24
C SER A 93 14.60 15.04 -5.83
N CYS A 94 13.93 14.03 -6.39
CA CYS A 94 14.29 12.62 -6.29
C CYS A 94 14.10 11.89 -7.62
N SER A 95 14.14 12.62 -8.75
CA SER A 95 13.82 12.11 -10.08
C SER A 95 14.92 11.23 -10.70
N THR A 96 16.13 11.29 -10.16
CA THR A 96 17.26 10.43 -10.56
C THR A 96 17.79 9.64 -9.37
N ALA A 97 18.46 8.51 -9.63
CA ALA A 97 19.12 7.72 -8.58
C ALA A 97 20.14 8.55 -7.78
N GLY A 98 20.85 9.47 -8.42
CA GLY A 98 21.80 10.39 -7.77
C GLY A 98 21.12 11.37 -6.82
N GLU A 99 20.00 11.97 -7.23
CA GLU A 99 19.23 12.89 -6.40
C GLU A 99 18.58 12.15 -5.21
N LEU A 100 17.98 10.98 -5.44
CA LEU A 100 17.43 10.15 -4.37
C LEU A 100 18.52 9.77 -3.37
N ARG A 101 19.69 9.35 -3.85
CA ARG A 101 20.84 9.01 -2.99
C ARG A 101 21.27 10.22 -2.15
N ALA A 102 21.42 11.41 -2.75
CA ALA A 102 21.79 12.62 -2.05
C ALA A 102 20.77 13.00 -0.97
N LEU A 103 19.48 12.95 -1.30
CA LEU A 103 18.38 13.21 -0.36
C LEU A 103 18.44 12.27 0.85
N LEU A 104 18.60 10.96 0.62
CA LEU A 104 18.65 9.95 1.69
C LEU A 104 19.91 10.08 2.56
N ILE A 105 21.05 10.45 1.99
CA ILE A 105 22.28 10.70 2.75
C ILE A 105 22.14 11.96 3.62
N ALA A 106 21.48 12.99 3.15
CA ALA A 106 21.26 14.23 3.88
C ALA A 106 20.20 14.12 4.97
N SER A 107 19.34 13.09 4.92
CA SER A 107 18.27 12.92 5.90
C SER A 107 18.79 12.49 7.27
N ASP A 108 18.08 12.88 8.34
CA ASP A 108 18.36 12.47 9.73
C ASP A 108 17.41 11.38 10.23
N GLY A 109 16.41 10.98 9.40
CA GLY A 109 15.54 9.83 9.62
C GLY A 109 14.84 9.38 8.36
N ILE A 110 14.83 8.08 8.09
CA ILE A 110 14.23 7.47 6.90
C ILE A 110 13.11 6.53 7.34
N PHE A 111 11.88 6.91 7.01
CA PHE A 111 10.65 6.26 7.47
C PHE A 111 10.05 5.42 6.36
N PHE A 112 9.85 4.13 6.60
CA PHE A 112 9.29 3.23 5.60
C PHE A 112 8.62 2.01 6.26
N PRO A 113 7.77 1.26 5.52
CA PRO A 113 7.09 0.09 6.05
C PRO A 113 8.05 -1.08 6.26
N ASP A 114 7.57 -2.10 6.97
CA ASP A 114 8.31 -3.32 7.34
C ASP A 114 9.09 -3.91 6.15
N PRO A 115 10.41 -4.08 6.28
CA PRO A 115 11.28 -4.60 5.23
C PRO A 115 11.12 -6.10 4.95
N LEU A 116 10.32 -6.82 5.72
CA LEU A 116 10.11 -8.28 5.59
C LEU A 116 8.67 -8.62 5.15
N ALA A 117 7.68 -7.79 5.51
CA ALA A 117 6.27 -8.11 5.30
C ALA A 117 5.54 -7.15 4.36
N ALA A 118 6.05 -5.93 4.15
CA ALA A 118 5.41 -4.94 3.29
C ALA A 118 6.12 -4.82 1.94
N THR A 119 5.37 -4.86 0.84
CA THR A 119 5.92 -4.82 -0.53
C THR A 119 6.85 -3.62 -0.75
N ALA A 120 6.41 -2.40 -0.37
CA ALA A 120 7.23 -1.20 -0.49
C ALA A 120 8.46 -1.24 0.42
N GLY A 121 8.39 -1.82 1.62
CA GLY A 121 9.50 -1.96 2.55
C GLY A 121 10.57 -2.91 2.05
N ILE A 122 10.17 -4.07 1.56
CA ILE A 122 11.07 -5.08 0.94
C ILE A 122 11.80 -4.43 -0.25
N HIS A 123 11.05 -3.76 -1.12
CA HIS A 123 11.62 -3.12 -2.31
C HIS A 123 12.56 -1.96 -1.94
N PHE A 124 12.15 -1.09 -1.03
CA PHE A 124 12.97 0.06 -0.64
C PHE A 124 14.29 -0.38 0.02
N THR A 125 14.28 -1.45 0.79
CA THR A 125 15.51 -2.05 1.32
C THR A 125 16.47 -2.49 0.19
N ARG A 126 15.94 -3.03 -0.92
CA ARG A 126 16.74 -3.33 -2.11
C ARG A 126 17.29 -2.05 -2.73
N VAL A 127 16.46 -1.01 -2.89
CA VAL A 127 16.87 0.30 -3.41
C VAL A 127 18.04 0.88 -2.61
N LEU A 128 18.02 0.81 -1.29
CA LEU A 128 19.11 1.31 -0.44
C LEU A 128 20.42 0.57 -0.69
N ARG A 129 20.38 -0.74 -0.96
CA ARG A 129 21.55 -1.55 -1.32
C ARG A 129 22.06 -1.20 -2.72
N GLU A 130 21.18 -1.05 -3.70
CA GLU A 130 21.52 -0.68 -5.08
C GLU A 130 22.15 0.72 -5.16
N LEU A 131 21.68 1.65 -4.32
CA LEU A 131 22.30 2.98 -4.16
C LEU A 131 23.65 2.97 -3.40
N GLY A 132 24.04 1.83 -2.84
CA GLY A 132 25.28 1.67 -2.09
C GLY A 132 25.35 2.48 -0.79
N ILE A 133 24.18 2.73 -0.14
CA ILE A 133 24.10 3.57 1.07
C ILE A 133 23.54 2.84 2.30
N ALA A 134 23.10 1.59 2.16
CA ALA A 134 22.40 0.86 3.22
C ALA A 134 23.16 0.89 4.56
N GLU A 135 24.46 0.63 4.57
CA GLU A 135 25.30 0.66 5.78
C GLU A 135 25.48 2.10 6.29
N THR A 136 25.66 3.07 5.41
CA THR A 136 25.90 4.48 5.76
C THR A 136 24.72 5.08 6.54
N ILE A 137 23.50 4.67 6.21
CA ILE A 137 22.28 5.24 6.78
C ILE A 137 21.60 4.30 7.79
N ALA A 138 22.17 3.13 8.07
CA ALA A 138 21.53 2.06 8.88
C ALA A 138 20.96 2.57 10.23
N ALA A 139 21.71 3.40 10.95
CA ALA A 139 21.29 3.97 12.23
C ALA A 139 20.10 4.95 12.15
N ARG A 140 19.77 5.43 10.92
CA ARG A 140 18.69 6.40 10.67
C ARG A 140 17.42 5.76 10.12
N LEU A 141 17.44 4.45 9.86
CA LEU A 141 16.28 3.71 9.36
C LEU A 141 15.24 3.55 10.46
N LYS A 142 14.00 3.90 10.15
CA LYS A 142 12.84 3.81 11.03
C LYS A 142 11.75 3.01 10.32
N THR A 143 11.56 1.77 10.74
CA THR A 143 10.58 0.85 10.14
C THR A 143 9.29 0.79 10.94
N PHE A 144 8.17 0.61 10.24
CA PHE A 144 6.83 0.59 10.82
C PHE A 144 6.02 -0.59 10.25
N PRO A 145 4.95 -1.04 10.92
CA PRO A 145 4.13 -2.16 10.43
C PRO A 145 3.53 -1.94 9.02
N GLY A 146 3.42 -0.68 8.54
CA GLY A 146 2.88 -0.35 7.22
C GLY A 146 3.22 1.08 6.82
N GLY A 147 2.87 1.47 5.59
CA GLY A 147 3.20 2.79 5.07
C GLY A 147 2.43 3.92 5.75
N ILE A 148 1.15 3.74 6.07
CA ILE A 148 0.34 4.74 6.78
C ILE A 148 0.96 5.08 8.14
N PRO A 149 1.27 4.12 9.05
CA PRO A 149 1.97 4.43 10.29
C PRO A 149 3.36 5.04 10.08
N ALA A 150 4.10 4.62 9.05
CA ALA A 150 5.40 5.21 8.73
C ALA A 150 5.28 6.70 8.35
N MET A 151 4.34 7.04 7.46
CA MET A 151 4.10 8.42 7.03
C MET A 151 3.56 9.30 8.16
N LYS A 152 2.67 8.77 9.00
CA LYS A 152 2.20 9.48 10.17
C LYS A 152 3.34 9.81 11.13
N ALA A 153 4.15 8.79 11.47
CA ALA A 153 5.31 8.99 12.35
C ALA A 153 6.34 9.97 11.78
N MET A 154 6.54 9.99 10.45
CA MET A 154 7.38 10.97 9.78
C MET A 154 6.80 12.38 9.90
N GLY A 155 5.50 12.53 9.61
CA GLY A 155 4.81 13.82 9.69
C GLY A 155 4.84 14.43 11.09
N ASP A 156 4.78 13.59 12.13
CA ASP A 156 4.80 13.99 13.55
C ASP A 156 6.23 14.09 14.12
N SER A 157 7.26 13.79 13.31
CA SER A 157 8.65 13.75 13.75
C SER A 157 9.23 15.15 14.00
N ALA A 158 10.01 15.27 15.07
CA ALA A 158 10.79 16.46 15.38
C ALA A 158 12.16 16.53 14.67
N LEU A 159 12.48 15.54 13.83
CA LEU A 159 13.72 15.52 13.04
C LEU A 159 13.77 16.69 12.07
N THR A 160 14.96 17.12 11.69
CA THR A 160 15.13 18.30 10.83
C THR A 160 14.85 17.98 9.36
N HIS A 161 15.33 16.83 8.89
CA HIS A 161 15.25 16.38 7.49
C HIS A 161 14.74 14.93 7.37
N PRO A 162 13.51 14.62 7.83
CA PRO A 162 12.96 13.28 7.69
C PRO A 162 12.53 13.02 6.25
N VAL A 163 12.75 11.79 5.77
CA VAL A 163 12.32 11.32 4.45
C VAL A 163 11.48 10.06 4.63
N GLY A 164 10.43 9.91 3.84
CA GLY A 164 9.58 8.74 3.82
C GLY A 164 9.54 8.06 2.46
N CYS A 165 9.34 6.74 2.45
CA CYS A 165 9.14 5.98 1.23
C CYS A 165 8.10 4.88 1.45
N THR A 166 7.01 4.92 0.67
CA THR A 166 5.98 3.88 0.65
C THR A 166 5.09 3.99 -0.59
N GLN A 167 3.99 3.26 -0.65
CA GLN A 167 2.99 3.35 -1.72
C GLN A 167 2.38 4.76 -1.79
N VAL A 168 2.19 5.28 -3.00
CA VAL A 168 1.64 6.64 -3.23
C VAL A 168 0.30 6.84 -2.53
N THR A 169 -0.58 5.84 -2.57
CA THR A 169 -1.90 5.90 -1.91
C THR A 169 -1.82 6.09 -0.38
N GLU A 170 -0.77 5.55 0.25
CA GLU A 170 -0.52 5.69 1.68
C GLU A 170 0.07 7.06 2.02
N ILE A 171 0.93 7.61 1.14
CA ILE A 171 1.47 8.98 1.27
C ILE A 171 0.34 10.00 1.18
N LEU A 172 -0.46 9.94 0.10
CA LEU A 172 -1.52 10.92 -0.17
C LEU A 172 -2.62 10.94 0.90
N ARG A 173 -2.74 9.87 1.68
CA ARG A 173 -3.70 9.77 2.79
C ARG A 173 -3.31 10.63 4.00
N ILE A 174 -2.04 10.95 4.18
CA ILE A 174 -1.51 11.62 5.39
C ILE A 174 -1.27 13.10 5.09
N LYS A 175 -2.08 13.98 5.66
CA LYS A 175 -2.04 15.44 5.41
C LYS A 175 -0.76 16.13 5.88
N SER A 176 -0.06 15.55 6.87
CA SER A 176 1.20 16.10 7.40
C SER A 176 2.43 15.78 6.54
N VAL A 177 2.25 15.05 5.44
CA VAL A 177 3.32 14.74 4.48
C VAL A 177 2.92 15.13 3.06
N GLN A 178 3.90 15.28 2.18
CA GLN A 178 3.72 15.56 0.75
C GLN A 178 4.50 14.55 -0.10
N LEU A 179 3.90 14.08 -1.17
CA LEU A 179 4.58 13.31 -2.21
C LEU A 179 5.47 14.24 -3.02
N ILE A 180 6.77 13.97 -3.07
CA ILE A 180 7.73 14.77 -3.86
C ILE A 180 8.09 14.13 -5.19
N GLY A 181 7.84 12.84 -5.36
CA GLY A 181 8.07 12.10 -6.60
C GLY A 181 7.93 10.59 -6.41
N LEU A 182 7.97 9.89 -7.53
CA LEU A 182 8.08 8.43 -7.53
C LEU A 182 9.54 8.02 -7.36
N LEU A 183 9.79 6.76 -7.01
CA LEU A 183 11.14 6.22 -7.11
C LEU A 183 11.63 6.33 -8.56
N PRO A 184 12.91 6.70 -8.79
CA PRO A 184 13.47 6.89 -10.13
C PRO A 184 13.41 5.62 -10.98
N ALA A 185 13.39 5.81 -12.30
CA ALA A 185 13.46 4.70 -13.27
C ALA A 185 14.65 3.77 -12.96
N GLY A 186 14.40 2.47 -13.02
CA GLY A 186 15.34 1.41 -12.64
C GLY A 186 15.35 1.09 -11.14
N LEU A 187 14.86 1.99 -10.29
CA LEU A 187 14.62 1.77 -8.85
C LEU A 187 13.13 1.77 -8.50
N ASP A 188 12.28 1.96 -9.48
CA ASP A 188 10.83 2.05 -9.35
C ASP A 188 10.19 0.72 -9.01
N LEU A 189 9.03 0.79 -8.39
CA LEU A 189 8.12 -0.34 -8.19
C LEU A 189 6.70 0.12 -8.41
N VAL A 190 6.01 -0.59 -9.29
CA VAL A 190 4.55 -0.53 -9.44
C VAL A 190 3.97 -1.85 -8.96
N THR A 191 3.02 -1.79 -8.05
CA THR A 191 2.35 -2.95 -7.48
C THR A 191 0.91 -2.99 -7.96
N THR A 192 0.52 -4.04 -8.69
CA THR A 192 -0.89 -4.31 -9.00
C THR A 192 -1.57 -4.85 -7.75
N TYR A 193 -2.56 -4.11 -7.24
CA TYR A 193 -3.45 -4.59 -6.18
C TYR A 193 -4.61 -5.35 -6.80
N THR A 194 -4.83 -6.55 -6.32
CA THR A 194 -5.78 -7.52 -6.83
C THR A 194 -6.67 -7.99 -5.69
N ALA A 195 -7.96 -8.12 -5.94
CA ALA A 195 -8.92 -8.64 -4.99
C ALA A 195 -9.39 -10.04 -5.38
N ALA A 196 -9.80 -10.84 -4.41
CA ALA A 196 -10.48 -12.10 -4.61
C ALA A 196 -11.37 -12.45 -3.42
N VAL A 197 -12.49 -13.13 -3.68
CA VAL A 197 -13.37 -13.70 -2.64
C VAL A 197 -12.66 -14.87 -1.98
N THR A 198 -12.68 -14.94 -0.65
CA THR A 198 -12.08 -16.07 0.06
C THR A 198 -12.98 -17.30 0.01
N THR A 199 -12.40 -18.48 0.14
CA THR A 199 -13.18 -19.74 0.22
C THR A 199 -13.95 -19.87 1.55
N SER A 200 -13.62 -19.05 2.55
CA SER A 200 -14.31 -18.97 3.86
C SER A 200 -15.33 -17.83 3.94
N ALA A 201 -15.62 -17.14 2.83
CA ALA A 201 -16.52 -15.99 2.80
C ALA A 201 -17.91 -16.35 3.32
N ALA A 202 -18.42 -15.58 4.29
CA ALA A 202 -19.78 -15.75 4.81
C ALA A 202 -20.83 -15.25 3.80
N ASN A 203 -20.48 -14.20 3.02
CA ASN A 203 -21.34 -13.67 1.96
C ASN A 203 -20.54 -13.46 0.64
N PRO A 204 -20.24 -14.55 -0.09
CA PRO A 204 -19.41 -14.48 -1.29
C PRO A 204 -20.03 -13.65 -2.41
N GLN A 205 -21.35 -13.61 -2.51
CA GLN A 205 -22.05 -12.82 -3.53
C GLN A 205 -21.91 -11.31 -3.28
N ALA A 206 -22.06 -10.89 -2.03
CA ALA A 206 -21.86 -9.47 -1.68
C ALA A 206 -20.39 -9.08 -1.80
N ALA A 207 -19.45 -9.95 -1.41
CA ALA A 207 -18.01 -9.73 -1.59
C ALA A 207 -17.64 -9.53 -3.07
N ALA A 208 -18.17 -10.38 -3.97
CA ALA A 208 -17.95 -10.24 -5.42
C ALA A 208 -18.51 -8.92 -5.96
N LYS A 209 -19.66 -8.45 -5.48
CA LYS A 209 -20.21 -7.14 -5.86
C LYS A 209 -19.31 -5.99 -5.41
N VAL A 210 -18.74 -6.06 -4.19
CA VAL A 210 -17.78 -5.05 -3.71
C VAL A 210 -16.54 -5.00 -4.59
N ILE A 211 -15.97 -6.16 -4.92
CA ILE A 211 -14.82 -6.26 -5.82
C ILE A 211 -15.13 -5.64 -7.17
N ALA A 212 -16.27 -6.00 -7.77
CA ALA A 212 -16.71 -5.45 -9.05
C ALA A 212 -16.88 -3.92 -9.00
N LEU A 213 -17.45 -3.38 -7.92
CA LEU A 213 -17.62 -1.94 -7.72
C LEU A 213 -16.26 -1.23 -7.61
N MET A 214 -15.33 -1.79 -6.84
CA MET A 214 -13.98 -1.22 -6.69
C MET A 214 -13.19 -1.20 -8.02
N ALA A 215 -13.36 -2.22 -8.85
CA ALA A 215 -12.69 -2.36 -10.15
C ALA A 215 -13.41 -1.62 -11.29
N ALA A 216 -14.68 -1.22 -11.10
CA ALA A 216 -15.51 -0.63 -12.15
C ALA A 216 -14.88 0.61 -12.79
N PRO A 217 -15.15 0.88 -14.09
CA PRO A 217 -14.74 2.11 -14.76
C PRO A 217 -15.21 3.37 -14.04
N ASP A 218 -16.42 3.35 -13.47
CA ASP A 218 -16.99 4.48 -12.73
C ASP A 218 -16.18 4.84 -11.46
N ALA A 219 -15.50 3.87 -10.84
CA ALA A 219 -14.60 4.10 -9.73
C ALA A 219 -13.21 4.63 -10.15
N ALA A 220 -12.90 4.71 -11.46
CA ALA A 220 -11.59 5.12 -11.95
C ALA A 220 -11.19 6.54 -11.50
N LYS A 221 -12.14 7.48 -11.47
CA LYS A 221 -11.87 8.83 -10.95
C LYS A 221 -11.50 8.80 -9.48
N THR A 222 -12.20 8.01 -8.68
CA THR A 222 -11.92 7.84 -7.25
C THR A 222 -10.56 7.18 -7.04
N ARG A 223 -10.27 6.09 -7.78
CA ARG A 223 -8.96 5.43 -7.72
C ARG A 223 -7.81 6.40 -8.01
N ARG A 224 -7.89 7.17 -9.10
CA ARG A 224 -6.87 8.19 -9.43
C ARG A 224 -6.73 9.26 -8.36
N ALA A 225 -7.84 9.75 -7.81
CA ALA A 225 -7.81 10.79 -6.78
C ALA A 225 -7.09 10.38 -5.50
N ILE A 226 -7.06 9.08 -5.20
CA ILE A 226 -6.37 8.52 -4.02
C ILE A 226 -4.99 7.93 -4.34
N GLY A 227 -4.52 8.01 -5.60
CA GLY A 227 -3.15 7.67 -5.98
C GLY A 227 -2.95 6.33 -6.66
N PHE A 228 -4.02 5.65 -7.11
CA PHE A 228 -3.85 4.56 -8.07
C PHE A 228 -3.48 5.15 -9.44
N ALA A 229 -2.53 4.54 -10.10
CA ALA A 229 -2.29 4.76 -11.52
C ALA A 229 -3.40 4.04 -12.29
N SER A 230 -4.14 4.77 -13.11
CA SER A 230 -5.26 4.34 -13.98
C SER A 230 -5.59 2.86 -14.01
#